data_2664b7d22d802f46584b29a3e41b361c
#
_entry.id   2664b7d22d802f46584b29a3e41b361c
#
_cell.length_a   1.000
_cell.length_b   1.000
_cell.length_c   1.000
_cell.angle_alpha   90.00
_cell.angle_beta   90.00
_cell.angle_gamma   90.00
#
_symmetry.space_group_name_H-M   'P 1'
#
loop_
_entity.id
_entity.type
_entity.pdbx_description
1 polymer ?
#
loop_
_entity_poly.entity_id
_entity_poly.type
_entity_poly.pdbx_seq_one_letter_code
_entity_poly.pdbx_strand_id
1 'polypeptide(L)'
;MMDGSKGFEDAQTGEQQIRNFNINFGPQHPAAHGVLRLVLELDGEIVERCDPHVGLLHRGTEKLMESRTYLQNLPYFDRLDYVAPMNQEHAWCLAIEKLTGVEVPRRASLIRVLYSEIGRVLNHLLNVTTQAMDVGALTPPLWGFEEREKLMCFYERACGARLHAAYFRPGGVHQDLPAELIDDIEAWAHQFPARLDDIDNLLTENRIFKQRNADIGIVTEEDIQNYGFSGVMVRGSGLAWDLRRAQPYECYDEFEFQIPVGKNGDCYDRYLVRMEEMRQSVGIILQAVQKLRDCPGDVLARGKLTPPKRSEMKSSMEALIHHFKLYTEGFHVPAGEVYAAVEAPKGEFGVYLVADGTNKPYRAKLRAPGFPHLQAMDHMAKGHQLADVAAIIGTMDIVFGEIDR
;
A
#
# COMPACT_ATOMS: atom_id res chain seq x y z
N MET A 1 22.54 22.41 15.79
CA MET A 1 23.14 23.39 16.74
C MET A 1 22.27 23.32 17.97
N MET A 2 22.84 22.90 19.10
CA MET A 2 22.16 22.95 20.39
C MET A 2 22.10 24.42 20.83
N ASP A 3 20.90 24.98 20.91
CA ASP A 3 20.70 26.27 21.49
C ASP A 3 20.56 26.09 23.02
N GLY A 4 21.66 26.36 23.70
CA GLY A 4 21.74 26.30 25.15
C GLY A 4 21.18 27.57 25.79
N SER A 5 19.87 27.77 25.83
CA SER A 5 19.29 28.83 26.63
C SER A 5 19.29 28.45 28.11
N LYS A 6 20.20 29.05 28.86
CA LYS A 6 20.29 28.97 30.33
C LYS A 6 18.98 29.41 30.99
N GLY A 7 18.48 28.58 31.89
CA GLY A 7 17.34 28.91 32.73
C GLY A 7 17.61 30.12 33.61
N PHE A 8 16.66 31.05 33.67
CA PHE A 8 16.59 32.04 34.73
C PHE A 8 15.73 31.45 35.87
N GLU A 9 16.31 31.34 37.04
CA GLU A 9 15.58 31.06 38.27
C GLU A 9 14.81 32.33 38.68
N ASP A 10 13.48 32.21 38.76
CA ASP A 10 12.66 33.23 39.37
C ASP A 10 12.71 33.05 40.90
N ALA A 11 13.43 33.93 41.58
CA ALA A 11 13.79 33.79 42.99
C ALA A 11 12.62 34.00 43.99
N GLN A 12 11.35 34.00 43.54
CA GLN A 12 10.24 34.33 44.44
C GLN A 12 9.18 33.22 44.66
N THR A 13 9.17 32.13 43.90
CA THR A 13 8.11 31.10 44.09
C THR A 13 8.60 29.68 44.27
N GLY A 14 9.86 29.35 44.02
CA GLY A 14 10.37 27.99 44.17
C GLY A 14 9.76 26.94 43.21
N GLU A 15 8.92 27.34 42.31
CA GLU A 15 8.36 26.49 41.26
C GLU A 15 9.32 26.53 40.07
N GLN A 16 9.98 25.40 39.81
CA GLN A 16 10.65 25.18 38.54
C GLN A 16 9.62 25.22 37.41
N GLN A 17 9.64 26.25 36.59
CA GLN A 17 8.89 26.22 35.33
C GLN A 17 9.45 25.11 34.46
N ILE A 18 8.69 24.06 34.30
CA ILE A 18 8.98 22.97 33.35
C ILE A 18 8.97 23.62 31.97
N ARG A 19 10.12 23.61 31.28
CA ARG A 19 10.20 24.06 29.88
C ARG A 19 9.99 22.88 28.97
N ASN A 20 9.03 22.98 28.07
CA ASN A 20 8.84 22.02 27.01
C ASN A 20 10.09 21.93 26.13
N PHE A 21 10.48 20.72 25.78
CA PHE A 21 11.59 20.46 24.88
C PHE A 21 11.09 20.25 23.46
N ASN A 22 11.73 20.92 22.50
CA ASN A 22 11.52 20.62 21.10
C ASN A 22 12.62 19.69 20.61
N ILE A 23 12.24 18.52 20.14
CA ILE A 23 13.17 17.55 19.53
C ILE A 23 12.76 17.20 18.10
N ASN A 24 13.75 16.87 17.27
CA ASN A 24 13.51 16.32 15.95
C ASN A 24 13.61 14.78 16.03
N PHE A 25 12.53 14.11 15.73
CA PHE A 25 12.50 12.67 15.54
C PHE A 25 12.61 12.37 14.03
N GLY A 26 13.74 11.84 13.61
CA GLY A 26 14.08 11.72 12.20
C GLY A 26 14.62 13.00 11.55
N PRO A 27 15.01 12.96 10.23
CA PRO A 27 14.87 11.81 9.32
C PRO A 27 15.84 10.63 9.59
N GLN A 28 16.97 10.86 10.28
CA GLN A 28 17.88 9.79 10.66
C GLN A 28 17.39 9.13 11.97
N HIS A 29 16.41 8.26 11.83
CA HIS A 29 15.91 7.38 12.89
C HIS A 29 15.34 6.13 12.25
N PRO A 30 15.55 4.91 12.81
CA PRO A 30 15.03 3.67 12.21
C PRO A 30 13.52 3.70 11.94
N ALA A 31 12.73 4.19 12.90
CA ALA A 31 11.28 4.30 12.78
C ALA A 31 10.79 5.46 11.90
N ALA A 32 11.66 6.35 11.45
CA ALA A 32 11.33 7.48 10.57
C ALA A 32 11.53 7.17 9.07
N HIS A 33 11.82 5.94 8.71
CA HIS A 33 12.00 5.46 7.33
C HIS A 33 13.09 6.24 6.52
N GLY A 34 13.92 7.03 7.20
CA GLY A 34 14.96 7.86 6.59
C GLY A 34 14.48 9.17 5.96
N VAL A 35 13.18 9.44 5.92
CA VAL A 35 12.57 10.57 5.20
C VAL A 35 11.47 11.31 5.98
N LEU A 36 11.07 10.83 7.14
CA LEU A 36 10.13 11.52 8.01
C LEU A 36 10.89 12.39 9.01
N ARG A 37 10.51 13.65 9.12
CA ARG A 37 10.89 14.52 10.20
C ARG A 37 9.67 14.85 11.03
N LEU A 38 9.67 14.46 12.30
CA LEU A 38 8.69 14.93 13.28
C LEU A 38 9.34 15.99 14.17
N VAL A 39 8.67 17.10 14.34
CA VAL A 39 9.03 18.07 15.37
C VAL A 39 8.12 17.80 16.56
N LEU A 40 8.72 17.27 17.64
CA LEU A 40 8.00 16.92 18.86
C LEU A 40 8.23 17.99 19.91
N GLU A 41 7.15 18.42 20.54
CA GLU A 41 7.16 19.21 21.75
C GLU A 41 6.81 18.29 22.92
N LEU A 42 7.71 18.22 23.91
CA LEU A 42 7.63 17.28 25.01
C LEU A 42 7.58 18.00 26.36
N ASP A 43 6.71 17.52 27.25
CA ASP A 43 6.77 17.78 28.68
C ASP A 43 7.40 16.55 29.37
N GLY A 44 8.70 16.63 29.68
CA GLY A 44 9.46 15.45 30.08
C GLY A 44 9.56 14.43 28.94
N GLU A 45 8.91 13.27 29.09
CA GLU A 45 8.82 12.22 28.06
C GLU A 45 7.43 12.15 27.39
N ILE A 46 6.49 12.99 27.82
CA ILE A 46 5.12 13.01 27.28
C ILE A 46 5.06 13.95 26.06
N VAL A 47 4.43 13.49 25.01
CA VAL A 47 4.21 14.27 23.78
C VAL A 47 3.05 15.24 23.98
N GLU A 48 3.35 16.53 23.91
CA GLU A 48 2.34 17.59 23.91
C GLU A 48 1.87 17.95 22.50
N ARG A 49 2.82 17.92 21.54
CA ARG A 49 2.56 18.21 20.14
C ARG A 49 3.49 17.45 19.24
N CYS A 50 2.95 16.99 18.11
CA CYS A 50 3.69 16.30 17.07
C CYS A 50 3.39 16.92 15.70
N ASP A 51 4.38 17.55 15.08
CA ASP A 51 4.24 18.21 13.78
C ASP A 51 5.01 17.42 12.71
N PRO A 52 4.31 16.67 11.81
CA PRO A 52 4.93 15.87 10.77
C PRO A 52 5.34 16.75 9.57
N HIS A 53 6.60 16.71 9.21
CA HIS A 53 7.16 17.35 8.03
C HIS A 53 7.44 16.31 6.95
N VAL A 54 6.73 16.42 5.83
CA VAL A 54 6.86 15.55 4.66
C VAL A 54 7.51 16.31 3.49
N GLY A 55 7.87 15.57 2.44
CA GLY A 55 8.43 16.16 1.22
C GLY A 55 9.89 15.78 0.94
N LEU A 56 10.59 15.10 1.86
CA LEU A 56 11.98 14.69 1.63
C LEU A 56 12.12 13.64 0.51
N LEU A 57 11.04 12.96 0.14
CA LEU A 57 10.97 12.03 -0.98
C LEU A 57 10.05 12.54 -2.11
N HIS A 58 9.77 13.85 -2.17
CA HIS A 58 8.95 14.42 -3.23
C HIS A 58 9.69 14.40 -4.56
N ARG A 59 9.08 13.77 -5.56
CA ARG A 59 9.66 13.55 -6.89
C ARG A 59 8.86 14.24 -8.00
N GLY A 60 7.79 14.94 -7.65
CA GLY A 60 6.91 15.62 -8.60
C GLY A 60 6.16 14.66 -9.53
N THR A 61 5.82 13.46 -9.04
CA THR A 61 5.23 12.37 -9.85
C THR A 61 3.97 12.82 -10.59
N GLU A 62 3.02 13.47 -9.89
CA GLU A 62 1.78 13.95 -10.51
C GLU A 62 2.05 14.90 -11.68
N LYS A 63 3.04 15.80 -11.55
CA LYS A 63 3.40 16.75 -12.61
C LYS A 63 4.16 16.08 -13.76
N LEU A 64 5.05 15.14 -13.47
CA LEU A 64 5.76 14.38 -14.50
C LEU A 64 4.79 13.56 -15.36
N MET A 65 3.74 13.00 -14.76
CA MET A 65 2.73 12.22 -15.47
C MET A 65 2.01 13.02 -16.57
N GLU A 66 1.82 14.31 -16.40
CA GLU A 66 1.20 15.20 -17.42
C GLU A 66 2.05 15.29 -18.71
N SER A 67 3.34 15.01 -18.63
CA SER A 67 4.26 15.08 -19.78
C SER A 67 4.47 13.73 -20.48
N ARG A 68 4.02 12.63 -19.91
CA ARG A 68 4.26 11.25 -20.38
C ARG A 68 2.98 10.61 -20.91
N THR A 69 3.13 9.64 -21.81
CA THR A 69 1.97 8.87 -22.29
C THR A 69 1.40 7.99 -21.16
N TYR A 70 0.14 7.57 -21.31
CA TYR A 70 -0.52 6.73 -20.32
C TYR A 70 0.26 5.45 -19.98
N LEU A 71 0.88 4.83 -21.00
CA LEU A 71 1.71 3.62 -20.79
C LEU A 71 3.04 3.92 -20.07
N GLN A 72 3.66 5.08 -20.40
CA GLN A 72 4.92 5.50 -19.77
C GLN A 72 4.72 5.93 -18.31
N ASN A 73 3.50 6.23 -17.89
CA ASN A 73 3.18 6.59 -16.52
C ASN A 73 3.10 5.39 -15.58
N LEU A 74 2.89 4.19 -16.10
CA LEU A 74 2.74 2.99 -15.28
C LEU A 74 3.92 2.76 -14.30
N PRO A 75 5.20 2.87 -14.71
CA PRO A 75 6.32 2.69 -13.79
C PRO A 75 6.37 3.68 -12.61
N TYR A 76 5.71 4.83 -12.71
CA TYR A 76 5.62 5.75 -11.56
C TYR A 76 4.80 5.15 -10.42
N PHE A 77 3.76 4.38 -10.76
CA PHE A 77 2.89 3.75 -9.77
C PHE A 77 3.64 2.70 -8.94
N ASP A 78 4.53 1.92 -9.55
CA ASP A 78 5.37 0.97 -8.84
C ASP A 78 6.21 1.60 -7.73
N ARG A 79 6.55 2.87 -7.89
CA ARG A 79 7.42 3.63 -6.99
C ARG A 79 6.67 4.50 -5.99
N LEU A 80 5.36 4.47 -6.00
CA LEU A 80 4.53 5.14 -4.99
C LEU A 80 4.51 4.30 -3.71
N ASP A 81 3.79 3.20 -3.69
CA ASP A 81 3.92 2.20 -2.65
C ASP A 81 4.80 1.05 -3.14
N TYR A 82 6.10 1.17 -2.94
CA TYR A 82 7.07 0.18 -3.39
C TYR A 82 7.02 -1.15 -2.60
N VAL A 83 6.20 -1.24 -1.57
CA VAL A 83 5.98 -2.49 -0.82
C VAL A 83 4.92 -3.37 -1.49
N ALA A 84 3.90 -2.75 -2.11
CA ALA A 84 2.84 -3.44 -2.84
C ALA A 84 2.61 -2.78 -4.23
N PRO A 85 3.60 -2.80 -5.14
CA PRO A 85 3.57 -2.01 -6.37
C PRO A 85 2.40 -2.38 -7.29
N MET A 86 2.07 -3.67 -7.44
CA MET A 86 1.01 -4.10 -8.35
C MET A 86 -0.39 -3.59 -7.93
N ASN A 87 -0.63 -3.34 -6.65
CA ASN A 87 -1.87 -2.71 -6.19
C ASN A 87 -1.98 -1.26 -6.69
N GLN A 88 -0.86 -0.57 -6.82
CA GLN A 88 -0.81 0.80 -7.32
C GLN A 88 -1.02 0.86 -8.84
N GLU A 89 -0.37 -0.06 -9.59
CA GLU A 89 -0.60 -0.24 -11.02
C GLU A 89 -2.07 -0.51 -11.33
N HIS A 90 -2.73 -1.28 -10.46
CA HIS A 90 -4.13 -1.67 -10.61
C HIS A 90 -5.06 -0.46 -10.69
N ALA A 91 -4.93 0.50 -9.77
CA ALA A 91 -5.75 1.71 -9.76
C ALA A 91 -5.58 2.54 -11.04
N TRP A 92 -4.35 2.63 -11.56
CA TRP A 92 -4.08 3.32 -12.83
C TRP A 92 -4.74 2.63 -14.02
N CYS A 93 -4.60 1.30 -14.11
CA CYS A 93 -5.22 0.52 -15.17
C CYS A 93 -6.75 0.65 -15.16
N LEU A 94 -7.38 0.53 -13.97
CA LEU A 94 -8.82 0.70 -13.80
C LEU A 94 -9.30 2.10 -14.21
N ALA A 95 -8.55 3.16 -13.91
CA ALA A 95 -8.91 4.51 -14.32
C ALA A 95 -8.94 4.67 -15.85
N ILE A 96 -7.93 4.14 -16.54
CA ILE A 96 -7.86 4.17 -18.00
C ILE A 96 -8.98 3.31 -18.62
N GLU A 97 -9.19 2.12 -18.08
CA GLU A 97 -10.20 1.18 -18.58
C GLU A 97 -11.62 1.72 -18.43
N LYS A 98 -11.93 2.41 -17.32
CA LYS A 98 -13.21 3.10 -17.12
C LYS A 98 -13.43 4.21 -18.16
N LEU A 99 -12.40 5.00 -18.50
CA LEU A 99 -12.52 6.06 -19.51
C LEU A 99 -12.62 5.54 -20.93
N THR A 100 -11.94 4.42 -21.22
CA THR A 100 -11.89 3.86 -22.58
C THR A 100 -12.97 2.83 -22.83
N GLY A 101 -13.66 2.35 -21.80
CA GLY A 101 -14.69 1.31 -21.89
C GLY A 101 -14.16 -0.06 -22.33
N VAL A 102 -12.87 -0.33 -22.10
CA VAL A 102 -12.26 -1.62 -22.47
C VAL A 102 -12.60 -2.68 -21.44
N GLU A 103 -13.14 -3.79 -21.91
CA GLU A 103 -13.39 -4.97 -21.09
C GLU A 103 -12.13 -5.82 -20.94
N VAL A 104 -11.73 -6.07 -19.70
CA VAL A 104 -10.57 -6.88 -19.35
C VAL A 104 -10.95 -8.37 -19.47
N PRO A 105 -10.12 -9.21 -20.11
CA PRO A 105 -10.37 -10.65 -20.16
C PRO A 105 -10.42 -11.25 -18.75
N ARG A 106 -11.38 -12.15 -18.51
CA ARG A 106 -11.59 -12.78 -17.20
C ARG A 106 -10.32 -13.40 -16.60
N ARG A 107 -9.50 -14.06 -17.44
CA ARG A 107 -8.22 -14.62 -16.99
C ARG A 107 -7.28 -13.54 -16.44
N ALA A 108 -7.23 -12.39 -17.09
CA ALA A 108 -6.42 -11.25 -16.61
C ALA A 108 -6.95 -10.69 -15.29
N SER A 109 -8.26 -10.57 -15.12
CA SER A 109 -8.88 -10.13 -13.86
C SER A 109 -8.54 -11.08 -12.70
N LEU A 110 -8.58 -12.39 -12.92
CA LEU A 110 -8.16 -13.39 -11.92
C LEU A 110 -6.68 -13.25 -11.55
N ILE A 111 -5.80 -13.02 -12.54
CA ILE A 111 -4.37 -12.80 -12.31
C ILE A 111 -4.15 -11.50 -11.50
N ARG A 112 -4.89 -10.43 -11.82
CA ARG A 112 -4.80 -9.17 -11.07
C ARG A 112 -5.24 -9.34 -9.61
N VAL A 113 -6.33 -10.05 -9.34
CA VAL A 113 -6.75 -10.38 -7.98
C VAL A 113 -5.68 -11.20 -7.26
N LEU A 114 -5.16 -12.26 -7.90
CA LEU A 114 -4.09 -13.08 -7.31
C LEU A 114 -2.90 -12.26 -6.87
N TYR A 115 -2.36 -11.41 -7.76
CA TYR A 115 -1.18 -10.60 -7.46
C TYR A 115 -1.47 -9.41 -6.55
N SER A 116 -2.68 -8.88 -6.53
CA SER A 116 -3.10 -7.88 -5.55
C SER A 116 -3.11 -8.46 -4.13
N GLU A 117 -3.55 -9.70 -3.95
CA GLU A 117 -3.54 -10.36 -2.64
C GLU A 117 -2.13 -10.84 -2.23
N ILE A 118 -1.29 -11.28 -3.18
CA ILE A 118 0.15 -11.51 -2.91
C ILE A 118 0.81 -10.20 -2.45
N GLY A 119 0.51 -9.07 -3.08
CA GLY A 119 0.97 -7.75 -2.68
C GLY A 119 0.50 -7.36 -1.28
N ARG A 120 -0.73 -7.72 -0.91
CA ARG A 120 -1.24 -7.50 0.46
C ARG A 120 -0.46 -8.29 1.49
N VAL A 121 -0.18 -9.56 1.24
CA VAL A 121 0.64 -10.40 2.14
C VAL A 121 2.06 -9.85 2.23
N LEU A 122 2.68 -9.47 1.11
CA LEU A 122 4.01 -8.82 1.07
C LEU A 122 4.06 -7.58 1.98
N ASN A 123 3.03 -6.74 1.90
CA ASN A 123 2.94 -5.52 2.70
C ASN A 123 2.76 -5.82 4.19
N HIS A 124 1.78 -6.65 4.52
CA HIS A 124 1.48 -6.93 5.92
C HIS A 124 2.60 -7.68 6.63
N LEU A 125 3.31 -8.58 5.96
CA LEU A 125 4.52 -9.20 6.50
C LEU A 125 5.59 -8.16 6.84
N LEU A 126 5.84 -7.20 5.96
CA LEU A 126 6.77 -6.12 6.25
C LEU A 126 6.29 -5.29 7.43
N ASN A 127 5.05 -4.82 7.38
CA ASN A 127 4.51 -3.92 8.41
C ASN A 127 4.50 -4.56 9.80
N VAL A 128 3.90 -5.75 9.93
CA VAL A 128 3.79 -6.46 11.21
C VAL A 128 5.16 -6.73 11.83
N THR A 129 6.10 -7.17 11.01
CA THR A 129 7.43 -7.54 11.51
C THR A 129 8.31 -6.33 11.83
N THR A 130 8.22 -5.24 11.06
CA THR A 130 8.94 -3.99 11.38
C THR A 130 8.31 -3.25 12.56
N GLN A 131 6.99 -3.26 12.73
CA GLN A 131 6.33 -2.76 13.94
C GLN A 131 6.80 -3.53 15.18
N ALA A 132 6.93 -4.85 15.07
CA ALA A 132 7.48 -5.67 16.16
C ALA A 132 8.94 -5.29 16.48
N MET A 133 9.75 -5.00 15.47
CA MET A 133 11.13 -4.51 15.62
C MET A 133 11.17 -3.16 16.32
N ASP A 134 10.27 -2.23 15.98
CA ASP A 134 10.20 -0.90 16.59
C ASP A 134 9.89 -0.94 18.09
N VAL A 135 9.21 -2.00 18.55
CA VAL A 135 8.97 -2.25 19.98
C VAL A 135 9.96 -3.24 20.60
N GLY A 136 11.03 -3.60 19.87
CA GLY A 136 12.18 -4.35 20.39
C GLY A 136 12.27 -5.82 19.98
N ALA A 137 11.34 -6.37 19.22
CA ALA A 137 11.38 -7.77 18.76
C ALA A 137 12.16 -7.91 17.45
N LEU A 138 13.44 -8.29 17.50
CA LEU A 138 14.33 -8.34 16.33
C LEU A 138 14.20 -9.62 15.48
N THR A 139 13.61 -10.67 15.97
CA THR A 139 13.49 -11.96 15.26
C THR A 139 12.38 -11.97 14.19
N PRO A 140 11.18 -11.41 14.41
CA PRO A 140 10.09 -11.45 13.45
C PRO A 140 10.46 -10.91 12.06
N PRO A 141 11.24 -9.81 11.90
CA PRO A 141 11.68 -9.33 10.59
C PRO A 141 12.44 -10.40 9.79
N LEU A 142 13.28 -11.19 10.42
CA LEU A 142 14.05 -12.23 9.73
C LEU A 142 13.13 -13.31 9.16
N TRP A 143 12.13 -13.74 9.92
CA TRP A 143 11.14 -14.73 9.47
C TRP A 143 10.20 -14.17 8.40
N GLY A 144 9.71 -12.94 8.58
CA GLY A 144 8.84 -12.29 7.62
C GLY A 144 9.54 -12.04 6.28
N PHE A 145 10.80 -11.64 6.30
CA PHE A 145 11.57 -11.40 5.08
C PHE A 145 11.94 -12.70 4.33
N GLU A 146 12.07 -13.84 5.01
CA GLU A 146 12.21 -15.14 4.34
C GLU A 146 10.96 -15.46 3.49
N GLU A 147 9.77 -15.27 4.05
CA GLU A 147 8.52 -15.49 3.30
C GLU A 147 8.32 -14.45 2.19
N ARG A 148 8.67 -13.19 2.45
CA ARG A 148 8.65 -12.14 1.43
C ARG A 148 9.56 -12.47 0.24
N GLU A 149 10.72 -13.05 0.48
CA GLU A 149 11.64 -13.46 -0.58
C GLU A 149 10.98 -14.46 -1.54
N LYS A 150 10.25 -15.46 -1.01
CA LYS A 150 9.50 -16.42 -1.84
C LYS A 150 8.45 -15.72 -2.73
N LEU A 151 7.71 -14.77 -2.18
CA LEU A 151 6.72 -14.01 -2.92
C LEU A 151 7.34 -13.08 -3.98
N MET A 152 8.50 -12.50 -3.70
CA MET A 152 9.24 -11.69 -4.68
C MET A 152 9.78 -12.55 -5.83
N CYS A 153 10.12 -13.82 -5.59
CA CYS A 153 10.42 -14.77 -6.67
C CYS A 153 9.20 -15.04 -7.57
N PHE A 154 7.97 -15.05 -7.02
CA PHE A 154 6.76 -15.16 -7.83
C PHE A 154 6.55 -13.93 -8.71
N TYR A 155 6.87 -12.73 -8.22
CA TYR A 155 6.88 -11.51 -9.03
C TYR A 155 7.88 -11.62 -10.18
N GLU A 156 9.11 -12.03 -9.88
CA GLU A 156 10.17 -12.18 -10.88
C GLU A 156 9.78 -13.17 -11.98
N ARG A 157 9.19 -14.31 -11.63
CA ARG A 157 8.74 -15.31 -12.60
C ARG A 157 7.56 -14.84 -13.44
N ALA A 158 6.72 -13.95 -12.94
CA ALA A 158 5.60 -13.38 -13.68
C ALA A 158 6.00 -12.26 -14.63
N CYS A 159 6.91 -11.37 -14.22
CA CYS A 159 7.20 -10.14 -14.94
C CYS A 159 8.68 -9.87 -15.22
N GLY A 160 9.59 -10.66 -14.65
CA GLY A 160 11.03 -10.45 -14.78
C GLY A 160 11.65 -9.49 -13.76
N ALA A 161 10.82 -8.90 -12.87
CA ALA A 161 11.28 -7.99 -11.84
C ALA A 161 10.79 -8.44 -10.46
N ARG A 162 11.65 -8.32 -9.45
CA ARG A 162 11.33 -8.74 -8.08
C ARG A 162 10.44 -7.74 -7.34
N LEU A 163 10.44 -6.47 -7.73
CA LEU A 163 9.76 -5.40 -7.02
C LEU A 163 8.96 -4.50 -7.97
N HIS A 164 9.59 -3.63 -8.74
CA HIS A 164 8.92 -2.72 -9.68
C HIS A 164 8.56 -3.45 -10.97
N ALA A 165 7.36 -4.00 -10.99
CA ALA A 165 6.97 -5.03 -11.96
C ALA A 165 6.49 -4.46 -13.29
N ALA A 166 5.74 -3.34 -13.28
CA ALA A 166 5.01 -2.81 -14.43
C ALA A 166 4.25 -3.93 -15.19
N TYR A 167 3.62 -4.83 -14.42
CA TYR A 167 3.01 -6.06 -14.92
C TYR A 167 1.55 -5.89 -15.33
N PHE A 168 0.76 -5.14 -14.54
CA PHE A 168 -0.59 -4.79 -14.93
C PHE A 168 -0.53 -3.75 -16.05
N ARG A 169 -1.37 -3.93 -17.05
CA ARG A 169 -1.43 -3.06 -18.22
C ARG A 169 -2.88 -2.67 -18.49
N PRO A 170 -3.15 -1.48 -18.99
CA PRO A 170 -4.50 -1.18 -19.47
C PRO A 170 -4.99 -2.23 -20.45
N GLY A 171 -6.13 -2.87 -20.12
CA GLY A 171 -6.69 -3.99 -20.87
C GLY A 171 -6.22 -5.38 -20.44
N GLY A 172 -5.49 -5.54 -19.32
CA GLY A 172 -5.12 -6.86 -18.80
C GLY A 172 -3.78 -6.89 -18.08
N VAL A 173 -2.96 -7.92 -18.35
CA VAL A 173 -1.60 -8.11 -17.81
C VAL A 173 -0.60 -8.34 -18.93
N HIS A 174 0.67 -8.03 -18.68
CA HIS A 174 1.71 -8.07 -19.71
C HIS A 174 1.89 -9.44 -20.36
N GLN A 175 1.82 -10.51 -19.58
CA GLN A 175 1.97 -11.89 -20.04
C GLN A 175 1.24 -12.86 -19.11
N ASP A 176 0.91 -14.05 -19.63
CA ASP A 176 0.26 -15.10 -18.86
C ASP A 176 1.24 -15.75 -17.87
N LEU A 177 0.66 -16.40 -16.86
CA LEU A 177 1.42 -17.13 -15.85
C LEU A 177 1.77 -18.55 -16.37
N PRO A 178 3.02 -19.00 -16.21
CA PRO A 178 3.36 -20.40 -16.40
C PRO A 178 2.60 -21.30 -15.43
N ALA A 179 2.18 -22.50 -15.89
CA ALA A 179 1.45 -23.45 -15.05
C ALA A 179 2.23 -23.84 -13.79
N GLU A 180 3.53 -24.06 -13.92
CA GLU A 180 4.44 -24.38 -12.80
C GLU A 180 4.48 -23.25 -11.74
N LEU A 181 4.33 -21.99 -12.15
CA LEU A 181 4.26 -20.87 -11.21
C LEU A 181 2.96 -20.89 -10.41
N ILE A 182 1.85 -21.26 -11.05
CA ILE A 182 0.55 -21.40 -10.38
C ILE A 182 0.60 -22.52 -9.33
N ASP A 183 1.26 -23.63 -9.65
CA ASP A 183 1.45 -24.76 -8.74
C ASP A 183 2.32 -24.39 -7.53
N ASP A 184 3.39 -23.64 -7.76
CA ASP A 184 4.28 -23.18 -6.69
C ASP A 184 3.60 -22.15 -5.77
N ILE A 185 2.78 -21.26 -6.33
CA ILE A 185 1.96 -20.32 -5.53
C ILE A 185 0.98 -21.08 -4.64
N GLU A 186 0.33 -22.11 -5.16
CA GLU A 186 -0.57 -22.97 -4.37
C GLU A 186 0.17 -23.69 -3.24
N ALA A 187 1.32 -24.28 -3.56
CA ALA A 187 2.14 -24.98 -2.56
C ALA A 187 2.60 -24.01 -1.44
N TRP A 188 3.00 -22.79 -1.81
CA TRP A 188 3.33 -21.76 -0.84
C TRP A 188 2.11 -21.35 0.02
N ALA A 189 0.95 -21.16 -0.61
CA ALA A 189 -0.27 -20.74 0.10
C ALA A 189 -0.73 -21.80 1.13
N HIS A 190 -0.51 -23.08 0.89
CA HIS A 190 -0.76 -24.14 1.86
C HIS A 190 0.26 -24.19 3.01
N GLN A 191 1.51 -23.78 2.78
CA GLN A 191 2.58 -23.75 3.78
C GLN A 191 2.52 -22.51 4.68
N PHE A 192 2.15 -21.35 4.12
CA PHE A 192 2.27 -20.06 4.76
C PHE A 192 1.49 -19.90 6.08
N PRO A 193 0.27 -20.46 6.25
CA PRO A 193 -0.46 -20.35 7.53
C PRO A 193 0.36 -20.84 8.74
N ALA A 194 1.14 -21.90 8.59
CA ALA A 194 2.01 -22.38 9.69
C ALA A 194 3.10 -21.36 10.04
N ARG A 195 3.65 -20.65 9.06
CA ARG A 195 4.62 -19.57 9.30
C ARG A 195 3.99 -18.35 9.96
N LEU A 196 2.76 -18.07 9.59
CA LEU A 196 1.99 -16.99 10.22
C LEU A 196 1.69 -17.34 11.69
N ASP A 197 1.37 -18.61 11.97
CA ASP A 197 1.16 -19.09 13.35
C ASP A 197 2.45 -19.02 14.20
N ASP A 198 3.63 -19.23 13.60
CA ASP A 198 4.92 -19.03 14.29
C ASP A 198 5.09 -17.56 14.75
N ILE A 199 4.73 -16.59 13.89
CA ILE A 199 4.77 -15.17 14.23
C ILE A 199 3.70 -14.82 15.27
N ASP A 200 2.50 -15.35 15.11
CA ASP A 200 1.36 -15.16 16.03
C ASP A 200 1.71 -15.62 17.44
N ASN A 201 2.24 -16.85 17.58
CA ASN A 201 2.68 -17.42 18.85
C ASN A 201 3.80 -16.61 19.54
N LEU A 202 4.66 -15.96 18.74
CA LEU A 202 5.75 -15.16 19.30
C LEU A 202 5.26 -13.79 19.80
N LEU A 203 4.31 -13.15 19.09
CA LEU A 203 3.94 -11.75 19.31
C LEU A 203 2.62 -11.58 20.03
N THR A 204 1.56 -12.28 19.61
CA THR A 204 0.19 -11.97 20.01
C THR A 204 -0.02 -12.05 21.52
N GLU A 205 0.44 -13.11 22.18
CA GLU A 205 0.34 -13.27 23.64
C GLU A 205 1.57 -12.76 24.40
N ASN A 206 2.53 -12.15 23.71
CA ASN A 206 3.72 -11.60 24.35
C ASN A 206 3.34 -10.37 25.18
N ARG A 207 3.63 -10.45 26.49
CA ARG A 207 3.31 -9.38 27.45
C ARG A 207 3.92 -8.04 27.08
N ILE A 208 5.17 -8.03 26.61
CA ILE A 208 5.88 -6.79 26.24
C ILE A 208 5.22 -6.18 25.01
N PHE A 209 4.96 -7.00 24.00
CA PHE A 209 4.32 -6.54 22.76
C PHE A 209 2.92 -5.97 23.03
N LYS A 210 2.11 -6.68 23.86
CA LYS A 210 0.79 -6.17 24.27
C LYS A 210 0.89 -4.80 24.98
N GLN A 211 1.76 -4.69 25.98
CA GLN A 211 1.91 -3.45 26.76
C GLN A 211 2.41 -2.27 25.92
N ARG A 212 3.09 -2.54 24.80
CA ARG A 212 3.61 -1.53 23.90
C ARG A 212 2.65 -1.15 22.76
N ASN A 213 1.50 -1.82 22.64
CA ASN A 213 0.53 -1.61 21.56
C ASN A 213 -0.91 -1.41 22.04
N ALA A 214 -1.30 -2.02 23.17
CA ALA A 214 -2.64 -1.90 23.72
C ALA A 214 -2.85 -0.50 24.32
N ASP A 215 -4.01 0.07 24.05
CA ASP A 215 -4.41 1.43 24.49
C ASP A 215 -3.52 2.56 23.96
N ILE A 216 -2.71 2.30 22.90
CA ILE A 216 -1.81 3.27 22.29
C ILE A 216 -2.32 3.68 20.91
N GLY A 217 -2.35 5.00 20.64
CA GLY A 217 -2.75 5.56 19.35
C GLY A 217 -4.18 5.19 18.98
N ILE A 218 -5.11 5.37 19.90
CA ILE A 218 -6.53 5.06 19.72
C ILE A 218 -7.13 5.99 18.66
N VAL A 219 -7.90 5.40 17.76
CA VAL A 219 -8.67 6.09 16.72
C VAL A 219 -10.15 5.74 16.90
N THR A 220 -10.96 6.76 17.09
CA THR A 220 -12.42 6.61 17.24
C THR A 220 -13.13 6.63 15.89
N GLU A 221 -14.42 6.27 15.87
CA GLU A 221 -15.26 6.37 14.68
C GLU A 221 -15.40 7.82 14.18
N GLU A 222 -15.42 8.79 15.08
CA GLU A 222 -15.43 10.21 14.74
C GLU A 222 -14.12 10.65 14.07
N ASP A 223 -12.99 10.19 14.56
CA ASP A 223 -11.68 10.47 13.98
C ASP A 223 -11.54 9.91 12.56
N ILE A 224 -12.12 8.75 12.28
CA ILE A 224 -12.13 8.14 10.94
C ILE A 224 -12.75 9.12 9.93
N GLN A 225 -13.87 9.74 10.28
CA GLN A 225 -14.58 10.68 9.40
C GLN A 225 -13.81 12.00 9.29
N ASN A 226 -13.33 12.53 10.41
CA ASN A 226 -12.65 13.83 10.46
C ASN A 226 -11.30 13.83 9.70
N TYR A 227 -10.54 12.74 9.78
CA TYR A 227 -9.24 12.63 9.10
C TYR A 227 -9.30 11.91 7.74
N GLY A 228 -10.42 11.27 7.41
CA GLY A 228 -10.58 10.54 6.15
C GLY A 228 -9.73 9.26 6.10
N PHE A 229 -9.69 8.51 7.18
CA PHE A 229 -8.98 7.24 7.26
C PHE A 229 -9.57 6.18 6.34
N SER A 230 -8.78 5.18 6.00
CA SER A 230 -9.17 4.04 5.18
C SER A 230 -8.40 2.79 5.57
N GLY A 231 -8.82 1.63 5.06
CA GLY A 231 -8.11 0.37 5.26
C GLY A 231 -8.11 -0.10 6.71
N VAL A 232 -6.98 -0.63 7.15
CA VAL A 232 -6.80 -1.20 8.50
C VAL A 232 -7.04 -0.16 9.61
N MET A 233 -6.78 1.13 9.35
CA MET A 233 -7.06 2.20 10.32
C MET A 233 -8.57 2.29 10.64
N VAL A 234 -9.42 2.05 9.65
CA VAL A 234 -10.88 2.02 9.81
C VAL A 234 -11.33 0.70 10.45
N ARG A 235 -10.82 -0.42 9.94
CA ARG A 235 -11.21 -1.75 10.43
C ARG A 235 -10.77 -2.00 11.87
N GLY A 236 -9.62 -1.47 12.27
CA GLY A 236 -9.15 -1.53 13.65
C GLY A 236 -10.11 -0.90 14.67
N SER A 237 -10.85 0.12 14.25
CA SER A 237 -11.82 0.85 15.08
C SER A 237 -13.26 0.30 15.01
N GLY A 238 -13.47 -0.88 14.42
CA GLY A 238 -14.75 -1.59 14.46
C GLY A 238 -15.64 -1.44 13.23
N LEU A 239 -15.26 -0.65 12.22
CA LEU A 239 -16.03 -0.47 10.99
C LEU A 239 -15.60 -1.47 9.92
N ALA A 240 -16.52 -2.30 9.44
CA ALA A 240 -16.28 -3.28 8.39
C ALA A 240 -16.32 -2.64 7.00
N TRP A 241 -15.43 -1.67 6.74
CA TRP A 241 -15.33 -1.00 5.44
C TRP A 241 -14.17 -1.56 4.62
N ASP A 242 -14.49 -2.08 3.44
CA ASP A 242 -13.53 -2.63 2.48
C ASP A 242 -14.08 -2.48 1.06
N LEU A 243 -13.32 -1.82 0.18
CA LEU A 243 -13.74 -1.56 -1.20
C LEU A 243 -13.94 -2.84 -2.01
N ARG A 244 -13.25 -3.93 -1.67
CA ARG A 244 -13.44 -5.23 -2.32
C ARG A 244 -14.85 -5.79 -2.13
N ARG A 245 -15.58 -5.34 -1.10
CA ARG A 245 -16.97 -5.69 -0.80
C ARG A 245 -17.95 -4.56 -1.05
N ALA A 246 -17.60 -3.32 -0.64
CA ALA A 246 -18.48 -2.17 -0.74
C ALA A 246 -18.65 -1.68 -2.19
N GLN A 247 -17.59 -1.76 -2.97
CA GLN A 247 -17.56 -1.39 -4.40
C GLN A 247 -16.66 -2.37 -5.16
N PRO A 248 -17.10 -3.62 -5.38
CA PRO A 248 -16.27 -4.63 -6.01
C PRO A 248 -15.72 -4.17 -7.36
N TYR A 249 -14.48 -4.45 -7.58
CA TYR A 249 -13.77 -4.24 -8.84
C TYR A 249 -13.17 -5.56 -9.30
N GLU A 250 -12.87 -5.68 -10.60
CA GLU A 250 -12.50 -6.96 -11.22
C GLU A 250 -13.56 -8.06 -10.90
N CYS A 251 -13.13 -9.15 -10.33
CA CYS A 251 -13.98 -10.26 -9.95
C CYS A 251 -13.99 -10.55 -8.43
N TYR A 252 -13.75 -9.54 -7.57
CA TYR A 252 -13.76 -9.75 -6.11
C TYR A 252 -15.10 -10.21 -5.54
N ASP A 253 -16.20 -9.92 -6.20
CA ASP A 253 -17.55 -10.40 -5.87
C ASP A 253 -17.71 -11.92 -5.95
N GLU A 254 -16.82 -12.59 -6.66
CA GLU A 254 -16.81 -14.05 -6.81
C GLU A 254 -15.98 -14.79 -5.75
N PHE A 255 -15.28 -14.06 -4.87
CA PHE A 255 -14.42 -14.65 -3.85
C PHE A 255 -15.08 -14.62 -2.48
N GLU A 256 -14.88 -15.70 -1.74
CA GLU A 256 -15.34 -15.80 -0.35
C GLU A 256 -14.21 -15.38 0.59
N PHE A 257 -14.45 -14.35 1.38
CA PHE A 257 -13.55 -13.89 2.44
C PHE A 257 -14.33 -13.06 3.46
N GLN A 258 -13.79 -12.94 4.65
CA GLN A 258 -14.34 -12.10 5.72
C GLN A 258 -13.53 -10.81 5.85
N ILE A 259 -14.18 -9.75 6.31
CA ILE A 259 -13.53 -8.48 6.65
C ILE A 259 -13.25 -8.52 8.15
N PRO A 260 -11.98 -8.64 8.58
CA PRO A 260 -11.65 -8.60 9.99
C PRO A 260 -11.80 -7.19 10.54
N VAL A 261 -12.34 -7.07 11.75
CA VAL A 261 -12.55 -5.81 12.45
C VAL A 261 -12.05 -5.89 13.88
N GLY A 262 -11.42 -4.82 14.35
CA GLY A 262 -11.03 -4.63 15.74
C GLY A 262 -12.20 -4.10 16.59
N LYS A 263 -11.89 -3.67 17.80
CA LYS A 263 -12.87 -3.13 18.76
C LYS A 263 -12.39 -1.85 19.43
N ASN A 264 -11.10 -1.80 19.79
CA ASN A 264 -10.55 -0.73 20.64
C ASN A 264 -9.94 0.42 19.81
N GLY A 265 -9.66 0.18 18.52
CA GLY A 265 -9.06 1.18 17.64
C GLY A 265 -7.61 1.54 17.98
N ASP A 266 -6.89 0.68 18.68
CA ASP A 266 -5.51 0.87 19.11
C ASP A 266 -4.49 0.17 18.18
N CYS A 267 -3.21 0.33 18.46
CA CYS A 267 -2.13 -0.31 17.70
C CYS A 267 -2.23 -1.83 17.73
N TYR A 268 -2.69 -2.41 18.84
CA TYR A 268 -2.80 -3.86 19.00
C TYR A 268 -3.92 -4.44 18.13
N ASP A 269 -5.10 -3.82 18.13
CA ASP A 269 -6.21 -4.26 17.28
C ASP A 269 -5.87 -4.16 15.79
N ARG A 270 -5.17 -3.09 15.37
CA ARG A 270 -4.68 -2.97 13.99
C ARG A 270 -3.68 -4.06 13.62
N TYR A 271 -2.82 -4.47 14.55
CA TYR A 271 -1.96 -5.62 14.37
C TYR A 271 -2.76 -6.91 14.16
N LEU A 272 -3.75 -7.19 15.02
CA LEU A 272 -4.63 -8.38 14.90
C LEU A 272 -5.40 -8.40 13.57
N VAL A 273 -5.91 -7.24 13.13
CA VAL A 273 -6.58 -7.11 11.83
C VAL A 273 -5.63 -7.49 10.69
N ARG A 274 -4.38 -7.03 10.70
CA ARG A 274 -3.40 -7.39 9.65
C ARG A 274 -3.05 -8.87 9.65
N MET A 275 -2.92 -9.48 10.83
CA MET A 275 -2.68 -10.92 10.93
C MET A 275 -3.83 -11.72 10.31
N GLU A 276 -5.07 -11.34 10.59
CA GLU A 276 -6.23 -12.00 10.01
C GLU A 276 -6.41 -11.68 8.52
N GLU A 277 -6.11 -10.46 8.07
CA GLU A 277 -6.13 -10.11 6.65
C GLU A 277 -5.16 -10.98 5.84
N MET A 278 -4.00 -11.32 6.37
CA MET A 278 -3.09 -12.24 5.69
C MET A 278 -3.70 -13.66 5.55
N ARG A 279 -4.42 -14.15 6.57
CA ARG A 279 -5.14 -15.43 6.48
C ARG A 279 -6.24 -15.40 5.42
N GLN A 280 -7.02 -14.31 5.39
CA GLN A 280 -8.06 -14.12 4.39
C GLN A 280 -7.46 -14.00 2.97
N SER A 281 -6.36 -13.30 2.80
CA SER A 281 -5.66 -13.17 1.51
C SER A 281 -5.16 -14.53 0.99
N VAL A 282 -4.65 -15.39 1.86
CA VAL A 282 -4.29 -16.77 1.48
C VAL A 282 -5.51 -17.54 0.98
N GLY A 283 -6.65 -17.39 1.64
CA GLY A 283 -7.91 -17.98 1.19
C GLY A 283 -8.32 -17.51 -0.21
N ILE A 284 -8.18 -16.21 -0.50
CA ILE A 284 -8.44 -15.65 -1.83
C ILE A 284 -7.43 -16.17 -2.86
N ILE A 285 -6.13 -16.23 -2.51
CA ILE A 285 -5.07 -16.76 -3.38
C ILE A 285 -5.38 -18.21 -3.81
N LEU A 286 -5.76 -19.08 -2.88
CA LEU A 286 -6.13 -20.47 -3.19
C LEU A 286 -7.36 -20.56 -4.12
N GLN A 287 -8.39 -19.75 -3.87
CA GLN A 287 -9.56 -19.66 -4.75
C GLN A 287 -9.18 -19.14 -6.14
N ALA A 288 -8.29 -18.12 -6.22
CA ALA A 288 -7.84 -17.56 -7.49
C ALA A 288 -7.04 -18.58 -8.31
N VAL A 289 -6.14 -19.33 -7.68
CA VAL A 289 -5.37 -20.42 -8.30
C VAL A 289 -6.31 -21.47 -8.90
N GLN A 290 -7.32 -21.90 -8.14
CA GLN A 290 -8.30 -22.88 -8.63
C GLN A 290 -9.07 -22.34 -9.85
N LYS A 291 -9.59 -21.11 -9.76
CA LYS A 291 -10.32 -20.47 -10.86
C LYS A 291 -9.44 -20.26 -12.10
N LEU A 292 -8.14 -19.96 -11.94
CA LEU A 292 -7.20 -19.77 -13.04
C LEU A 292 -6.95 -21.07 -13.83
N ARG A 293 -6.95 -22.23 -13.18
CA ARG A 293 -6.83 -23.52 -13.84
C ARG A 293 -8.03 -23.82 -14.74
N ASP A 294 -9.22 -23.41 -14.28
CA ASP A 294 -10.48 -23.63 -15.01
C ASP A 294 -10.79 -22.55 -16.06
N CYS A 295 -9.99 -21.48 -16.12
CA CYS A 295 -10.22 -20.33 -16.99
C CYS A 295 -9.04 -20.08 -17.97
N PRO A 296 -8.90 -20.92 -19.03
CA PRO A 296 -7.94 -20.62 -20.08
C PRO A 296 -8.43 -19.44 -20.94
N GLY A 297 -7.52 -18.64 -21.50
CA GLY A 297 -7.90 -17.54 -22.37
C GLY A 297 -6.81 -16.50 -22.60
N ASP A 298 -7.16 -15.44 -23.33
CA ASP A 298 -6.27 -14.29 -23.53
C ASP A 298 -6.14 -13.51 -22.22
N VAL A 299 -4.97 -12.91 -22.00
CA VAL A 299 -4.64 -12.08 -20.82
C VAL A 299 -4.59 -10.58 -21.13
N LEU A 300 -4.80 -10.23 -22.40
CA LEU A 300 -4.91 -8.85 -22.87
C LEU A 300 -6.16 -8.71 -23.73
N ALA A 301 -6.90 -7.64 -23.53
CA ALA A 301 -8.02 -7.25 -24.38
C ALA A 301 -7.52 -7.01 -25.80
N ARG A 302 -8.38 -7.27 -26.79
CA ARG A 302 -8.06 -6.94 -28.17
C ARG A 302 -8.52 -5.53 -28.47
N GLY A 303 -7.62 -4.69 -29.00
CA GLY A 303 -7.98 -3.33 -29.33
C GLY A 303 -6.79 -2.39 -29.52
N LYS A 304 -7.09 -1.10 -29.56
CA LYS A 304 -6.08 -0.07 -29.81
C LYS A 304 -5.16 0.22 -28.61
N LEU A 305 -5.56 -0.19 -27.39
CA LEU A 305 -4.80 0.01 -26.17
C LEU A 305 -3.68 -1.02 -25.98
N THR A 306 -3.82 -2.18 -26.58
CA THR A 306 -2.97 -3.34 -26.37
C THR A 306 -2.15 -3.67 -27.59
N PRO A 307 -0.94 -4.24 -27.43
CA PRO A 307 -0.11 -4.62 -28.56
C PRO A 307 -0.74 -5.81 -29.32
N PRO A 308 -0.57 -5.85 -30.66
CA PRO A 308 -0.96 -7.00 -31.46
C PRO A 308 -0.11 -8.23 -31.13
N LYS A 309 -0.62 -9.42 -31.46
CA LYS A 309 0.16 -10.67 -31.28
C LYS A 309 1.44 -10.62 -32.12
N ARG A 310 2.54 -11.13 -31.59
CA ARG A 310 3.84 -11.14 -32.30
C ARG A 310 3.79 -11.85 -33.65
N SER A 311 2.96 -12.88 -33.79
CA SER A 311 2.74 -13.58 -35.05
C SER A 311 2.06 -12.70 -36.12
N GLU A 312 1.09 -11.87 -35.68
CA GLU A 312 0.36 -10.96 -36.58
C GLU A 312 1.26 -9.86 -37.14
N MET A 313 2.22 -9.36 -36.36
CA MET A 313 3.17 -8.35 -36.83
C MET A 313 4.08 -8.84 -37.96
N LYS A 314 4.21 -10.16 -38.14
CA LYS A 314 5.03 -10.75 -39.20
C LYS A 314 4.28 -10.90 -40.53
N SER A 315 2.95 -10.86 -40.50
CA SER A 315 2.06 -11.12 -41.64
C SER A 315 1.13 -9.97 -42.00
N SER A 316 0.87 -9.03 -41.07
CA SER A 316 0.00 -7.88 -41.30
C SER A 316 0.78 -6.57 -41.10
N MET A 317 0.71 -5.72 -42.14
CA MET A 317 1.32 -4.38 -42.10
C MET A 317 0.61 -3.48 -41.07
N GLU A 318 -0.72 -3.60 -40.96
CA GLU A 318 -1.53 -2.84 -39.98
C GLU A 318 -1.14 -3.19 -38.57
N ALA A 319 -0.90 -4.46 -38.25
CA ALA A 319 -0.45 -4.91 -36.94
C ALA A 319 0.95 -4.34 -36.63
N LEU A 320 1.85 -4.33 -37.59
CA LEU A 320 3.19 -3.75 -37.42
C LEU A 320 3.13 -2.24 -37.15
N ILE A 321 2.32 -1.50 -37.93
CA ILE A 321 2.12 -0.05 -37.74
C ILE A 321 1.48 0.23 -36.38
N HIS A 322 0.47 -0.57 -35.99
CA HIS A 322 -0.17 -0.44 -34.69
C HIS A 322 0.83 -0.60 -33.56
N HIS A 323 1.65 -1.66 -33.60
CA HIS A 323 2.70 -1.89 -32.63
C HIS A 323 3.68 -0.71 -32.55
N PHE A 324 4.17 -0.24 -33.69
CA PHE A 324 5.10 0.89 -33.76
C PHE A 324 4.50 2.16 -33.13
N LYS A 325 3.26 2.50 -33.50
CA LYS A 325 2.58 3.69 -32.97
C LYS A 325 2.28 3.58 -31.48
N LEU A 326 1.89 2.39 -31.00
CA LEU A 326 1.59 2.18 -29.59
C LEU A 326 2.79 2.51 -28.68
N TYR A 327 4.01 2.16 -29.11
CA TYR A 327 5.22 2.37 -28.32
C TYR A 327 5.93 3.70 -28.59
N THR A 328 5.66 4.35 -29.71
CA THR A 328 6.24 5.66 -30.05
C THR A 328 5.32 6.82 -29.69
N GLU A 329 4.05 6.79 -30.11
CA GLU A 329 3.05 7.81 -29.88
C GLU A 329 2.20 7.53 -28.64
N GLY A 330 1.93 6.26 -28.35
CA GLY A 330 0.96 5.84 -27.34
C GLY A 330 -0.47 5.80 -27.86
N PHE A 331 -1.39 5.40 -26.99
CA PHE A 331 -2.83 5.40 -27.30
C PHE A 331 -3.49 6.69 -26.79
N HIS A 332 -4.61 7.06 -27.42
CA HIS A 332 -5.43 8.19 -27.01
C HIS A 332 -6.55 7.71 -26.07
N VAL A 333 -6.83 8.48 -25.05
CA VAL A 333 -7.95 8.27 -24.13
C VAL A 333 -9.02 9.30 -24.41
N PRO A 334 -10.31 8.94 -24.51
CA PRO A 334 -11.39 9.89 -24.71
C PRO A 334 -11.39 11.00 -23.65
N ALA A 335 -11.79 12.21 -24.03
CA ALA A 335 -11.92 13.32 -23.10
C ALA A 335 -12.98 12.99 -22.03
N GLY A 336 -12.63 13.21 -20.78
CA GLY A 336 -13.48 12.92 -19.64
C GLY A 336 -12.69 12.87 -18.34
N GLU A 337 -13.38 12.64 -17.25
CA GLU A 337 -12.79 12.51 -15.93
C GLU A 337 -13.32 11.26 -15.22
N VAL A 338 -12.49 10.65 -14.39
CA VAL A 338 -12.83 9.46 -13.63
C VAL A 338 -12.07 9.40 -12.33
N TYR A 339 -12.72 8.87 -11.31
CA TYR A 339 -12.06 8.39 -10.10
C TYR A 339 -12.13 6.86 -10.07
N ALA A 340 -10.98 6.23 -9.88
CA ALA A 340 -10.86 4.80 -9.67
C ALA A 340 -10.04 4.56 -8.40
N ALA A 341 -10.54 3.71 -7.53
CA ALA A 341 -9.87 3.35 -6.30
C ALA A 341 -9.81 1.83 -6.14
N VAL A 342 -8.80 1.37 -5.43
CA VAL A 342 -8.58 -0.02 -5.03
C VAL A 342 -8.34 -0.09 -3.53
N GLU A 343 -8.69 -1.21 -2.92
CA GLU A 343 -8.31 -1.52 -1.55
C GLU A 343 -6.86 -1.99 -1.54
N ALA A 344 -5.92 -1.05 -1.46
CA ALA A 344 -4.51 -1.38 -1.26
C ALA A 344 -4.27 -1.84 0.18
N PRO A 345 -3.16 -2.52 0.48
CA PRO A 345 -2.88 -3.03 1.83
C PRO A 345 -2.88 -1.94 2.92
N LYS A 346 -2.50 -0.73 2.57
CA LYS A 346 -2.45 0.43 3.47
C LYS A 346 -3.78 1.15 3.60
N GLY A 347 -4.71 0.87 2.69
CA GLY A 347 -6.03 1.50 2.63
C GLY A 347 -6.47 1.82 1.21
N GLU A 348 -7.44 2.68 1.05
CA GLU A 348 -7.92 3.11 -0.25
C GLU A 348 -6.84 3.90 -1.00
N PHE A 349 -6.33 3.33 -2.07
CA PHE A 349 -5.51 4.05 -3.04
C PHE A 349 -6.35 4.43 -4.25
N GLY A 350 -6.40 5.71 -4.58
CA GLY A 350 -7.25 6.24 -5.64
C GLY A 350 -6.52 7.11 -6.64
N VAL A 351 -6.98 7.04 -7.88
CA VAL A 351 -6.51 7.85 -8.99
C VAL A 351 -7.67 8.65 -9.56
N TYR A 352 -7.59 9.96 -9.47
CA TYR A 352 -8.47 10.86 -10.20
C TYR A 352 -7.76 11.30 -11.48
N LEU A 353 -8.30 10.90 -12.62
CA LEU A 353 -7.71 11.07 -13.93
C LEU A 353 -8.60 11.97 -14.77
N VAL A 354 -8.01 13.03 -15.36
CA VAL A 354 -8.64 13.91 -16.34
C VAL A 354 -7.91 13.71 -17.66
N ALA A 355 -8.65 13.35 -18.69
CA ALA A 355 -8.19 13.18 -20.06
C ALA A 355 -8.81 14.24 -20.98
N ASP A 356 -8.05 14.77 -21.92
CA ASP A 356 -8.47 15.80 -22.89
C ASP A 356 -8.61 15.26 -24.33
N GLY A 357 -8.57 13.95 -24.51
CA GLY A 357 -8.60 13.30 -25.83
C GLY A 357 -7.22 13.04 -26.42
N THR A 358 -6.13 13.44 -25.75
CA THR A 358 -4.77 13.22 -26.21
C THR A 358 -4.18 11.89 -25.74
N ASN A 359 -2.92 11.63 -26.08
CA ASN A 359 -2.16 10.45 -25.64
C ASN A 359 -1.49 10.63 -24.27
N LYS A 360 -1.77 11.74 -23.58
CA LYS A 360 -1.22 12.07 -22.26
C LYS A 360 -2.36 12.50 -21.34
N PRO A 361 -2.26 12.24 -20.02
CA PRO A 361 -3.22 12.77 -19.07
C PRO A 361 -3.11 14.31 -18.99
N TYR A 362 -4.24 15.00 -19.00
CA TYR A 362 -4.29 16.42 -18.68
C TYR A 362 -3.96 16.66 -17.21
N ARG A 363 -4.53 15.83 -16.31
CA ARG A 363 -4.24 15.84 -14.88
C ARG A 363 -4.40 14.45 -14.31
N ALA A 364 -3.46 14.05 -13.46
CA ALA A 364 -3.62 12.89 -12.61
C ALA A 364 -3.39 13.30 -11.15
N LYS A 365 -4.39 13.06 -10.30
CA LYS A 365 -4.33 13.29 -8.86
C LYS A 365 -4.35 11.95 -8.14
N LEU A 366 -3.40 11.76 -7.24
CA LEU A 366 -3.24 10.54 -6.47
C LEU A 366 -3.76 10.73 -5.05
N ARG A 367 -4.67 9.86 -4.63
CA ARG A 367 -5.11 9.75 -3.24
C ARG A 367 -4.33 8.61 -2.61
N ALA A 368 -3.33 8.95 -1.80
CA ALA A 368 -2.54 8.01 -1.04
C ALA A 368 -3.14 7.85 0.36
N PRO A 369 -3.39 6.62 0.85
CA PRO A 369 -3.99 6.42 2.18
C PRO A 369 -3.07 6.90 3.31
N GLY A 370 -1.76 6.76 3.16
CA GLY A 370 -0.79 7.18 4.18
C GLY A 370 -0.77 8.69 4.45
N PHE A 371 -1.17 9.52 3.50
CA PHE A 371 -1.13 10.99 3.68
C PHE A 371 -2.13 11.48 4.75
N PRO A 372 -3.44 11.13 4.68
CA PRO A 372 -4.38 11.45 5.76
C PRO A 372 -4.05 10.72 7.08
N HIS A 373 -3.53 9.48 7.02
CA HIS A 373 -3.12 8.77 8.23
C HIS A 373 -2.02 9.54 8.98
N LEU A 374 -0.99 10.01 8.27
CA LEU A 374 0.10 10.77 8.87
C LEU A 374 -0.35 12.12 9.42
N GLN A 375 -1.36 12.76 8.82
CA GLN A 375 -1.91 14.03 9.32
C GLN A 375 -2.48 13.89 10.75
N ALA A 376 -3.01 12.72 11.11
CA ALA A 376 -3.55 12.45 12.43
C ALA A 376 -2.47 12.13 13.48
N MET A 377 -1.18 12.17 13.12
CA MET A 377 -0.08 11.82 14.02
C MET A 377 -0.10 12.64 15.31
N ASP A 378 -0.40 13.94 15.22
CA ASP A 378 -0.50 14.81 16.40
C ASP A 378 -1.59 14.33 17.35
N HIS A 379 -2.78 14.04 16.82
CA HIS A 379 -3.90 13.52 17.60
C HIS A 379 -3.60 12.19 18.27
N MET A 380 -2.99 11.25 17.53
CA MET A 380 -2.68 9.91 18.02
C MET A 380 -1.52 9.87 19.01
N ALA A 381 -0.55 10.80 18.91
CA ALA A 381 0.64 10.81 19.74
C ALA A 381 0.49 11.65 21.02
N LYS A 382 -0.45 12.59 21.04
CA LYS A 382 -0.63 13.51 22.17
C LYS A 382 -0.98 12.77 23.45
N GLY A 383 -0.24 13.07 24.53
CA GLY A 383 -0.41 12.45 25.84
C GLY A 383 0.27 11.07 25.98
N HIS A 384 0.84 10.52 24.92
CA HIS A 384 1.65 9.30 24.95
C HIS A 384 3.13 9.61 25.19
N GLN A 385 3.91 8.58 25.50
CA GLN A 385 5.34 8.70 25.68
C GLN A 385 6.08 8.79 24.34
N LEU A 386 7.26 9.40 24.35
CA LEU A 386 8.15 9.44 23.18
C LEU A 386 8.39 8.06 22.55
N ALA A 387 8.53 7.03 23.39
CA ALA A 387 8.70 5.65 22.93
C ALA A 387 7.48 5.10 22.15
N ASP A 388 6.28 5.60 22.43
CA ASP A 388 5.05 5.16 21.76
C ASP A 388 4.89 5.77 20.37
N VAL A 389 5.56 6.89 20.09
CA VAL A 389 5.60 7.52 18.78
C VAL A 389 6.06 6.53 17.69
N ALA A 390 7.08 5.72 17.99
CA ALA A 390 7.56 4.71 17.05
C ALA A 390 6.50 3.63 16.77
N ALA A 391 5.79 3.16 17.80
CA ALA A 391 4.71 2.19 17.65
C ALA A 391 3.53 2.75 16.84
N ILE A 392 3.19 4.04 17.05
CA ILE A 392 2.13 4.74 16.30
C ILE A 392 2.52 4.89 14.83
N ILE A 393 3.76 5.29 14.50
CA ILE A 393 4.24 5.35 13.12
C ILE A 393 4.15 3.96 12.46
N GLY A 394 4.63 2.92 13.13
CA GLY A 394 4.61 1.54 12.64
C GLY A 394 3.20 1.05 12.34
N THR A 395 2.24 1.34 13.23
CA THR A 395 0.85 0.90 13.05
C THR A 395 0.13 1.59 11.89
N MET A 396 0.51 2.83 11.52
CA MET A 396 -0.10 3.55 10.39
C MET A 396 0.31 2.98 9.03
N ASP A 397 1.34 2.14 8.97
CA ASP A 397 1.82 1.50 7.74
C ASP A 397 2.10 2.51 6.62
N ILE A 398 2.88 3.52 6.92
CA ILE A 398 3.18 4.61 5.99
C ILE A 398 4.36 4.29 5.07
N VAL A 399 4.24 4.67 3.80
CA VAL A 399 5.33 4.65 2.80
C VAL A 399 5.44 6.02 2.15
N PHE A 400 6.61 6.62 2.25
CA PHE A 400 6.80 8.01 1.80
C PHE A 400 6.80 8.17 0.29
N GLY A 401 6.98 7.09 -0.46
CA GLY A 401 6.84 7.13 -1.92
C GLY A 401 5.46 7.58 -2.37
N GLU A 402 4.40 7.13 -1.68
CA GLU A 402 3.01 7.55 -1.98
C GLU A 402 2.60 8.83 -1.25
N ILE A 403 3.17 9.11 -0.08
CA ILE A 403 2.86 10.32 0.70
C ILE A 403 3.41 11.55 0.00
N ASP A 404 4.67 11.52 -0.37
CA ASP A 404 5.38 12.66 -0.97
C ASP A 404 5.13 12.78 -2.48
N ARG A 405 4.87 11.67 -3.18
CA ARG A 405 4.55 11.56 -4.63
C ARG A 405 5.60 12.06 -5.59
#